data_d2311ed7f35c2d388ae6e8bdd18b182b
#
_entry.id   d2311ed7f35c2d388ae6e8bdd18b182b
#
_cell.length_a   1.000
_cell.length_b   1.000
_cell.length_c   1.000
_cell.angle_alpha   90.00
_cell.angle_beta   90.00
_cell.angle_gamma   90.00
#
_symmetry.space_group_name_H-M   'P 1'
#
loop_
_entity.id
_entity.type
_entity.pdbx_description
1 polymer ?
#
loop_
_entity_poly.entity_id
_entity_poly.type
_entity_poly.pdbx_seq_one_letter_code
_entity_poly.pdbx_strand_id
1 'polypeptide(L)'
;TVTASWNEDYEKKAGVKILSKEQEFTVEGLEEVKEVDPFEDIEVTFSGTPPYVYPNWTNNSDDDYLRYLWFNFEDYDSLDVGDTVTLTVDESEENALANGYKFTQTSKEYIVSGVDSYVTSAADISADNLDSMKNEATDVLDAYFANNNSYIGNSGFSYEGSYYLVAKNSDTWGDTNVLYLVFSTTVTSAENAFEPTVVYFPVKYTNIMALSDGSQSFNTYGDIEGYTD
;
A
#
# COMPACT_ATOMS: atom_id res chain seq x y z
N THR A 1 20.11 -4.06 -49.81
CA THR A 1 19.81 -3.87 -51.27
C THR A 1 18.79 -2.74 -51.45
N VAL A 2 19.09 -1.76 -52.30
CA VAL A 2 18.15 -0.70 -52.71
C VAL A 2 17.66 -1.02 -54.10
N THR A 3 16.35 -1.07 -54.30
CA THR A 3 15.70 -1.35 -55.58
C THR A 3 15.01 -0.10 -56.09
N ALA A 4 15.31 0.30 -57.34
CA ALA A 4 14.66 1.40 -58.00
C ALA A 4 13.50 0.89 -58.90
N SER A 5 12.36 1.51 -58.79
CA SER A 5 11.21 1.26 -59.65
C SER A 5 10.85 2.51 -60.45
N TRP A 6 10.58 2.37 -61.76
CA TRP A 6 10.17 3.46 -62.64
C TRP A 6 9.26 2.92 -63.76
N ASN A 7 8.60 3.86 -64.43
CA ASN A 7 7.83 3.52 -65.62
C ASN A 7 8.81 3.45 -66.83
N GLU A 8 8.86 2.31 -67.52
CA GLU A 8 9.73 2.05 -68.70
C GLU A 8 9.55 3.06 -69.83
N ASP A 9 8.38 3.72 -69.91
CA ASP A 9 8.19 4.80 -70.91
C ASP A 9 9.08 6.03 -70.69
N TYR A 10 9.58 6.24 -69.48
CA TYR A 10 10.53 7.32 -69.21
C TYR A 10 11.92 7.06 -69.85
N GLU A 11 12.39 5.80 -69.85
CA GLU A 11 13.67 5.45 -70.52
C GLU A 11 13.61 5.80 -72.01
N LYS A 12 12.52 5.48 -72.66
CA LYS A 12 12.31 5.77 -74.05
C LYS A 12 12.23 7.28 -74.35
N LYS A 13 11.51 8.03 -73.54
CA LYS A 13 11.36 9.49 -73.68
C LYS A 13 12.61 10.24 -73.36
N ALA A 14 13.41 9.79 -72.40
CA ALA A 14 14.65 10.43 -72.01
C ALA A 14 15.86 9.99 -72.84
N GLY A 15 15.73 8.98 -73.70
CA GLY A 15 16.83 8.44 -74.49
C GLY A 15 17.92 7.76 -73.63
N VAL A 16 17.60 7.28 -72.44
CA VAL A 16 18.55 6.64 -71.54
C VAL A 16 18.13 5.19 -71.30
N LYS A 17 19.11 4.35 -70.98
CA LYS A 17 18.88 2.96 -70.55
C LYS A 17 19.47 2.80 -69.16
N ILE A 18 18.61 2.34 -68.23
CA ILE A 18 19.03 2.03 -66.89
C ILE A 18 19.60 0.60 -66.88
N LEU A 19 20.87 0.46 -66.49
CA LEU A 19 21.58 -0.80 -66.57
C LEU A 19 21.39 -1.70 -65.36
N SER A 20 21.04 -1.10 -64.22
CA SER A 20 20.80 -1.89 -63.02
C SER A 20 19.59 -1.33 -62.28
N LYS A 21 18.70 -2.22 -61.86
CA LYS A 21 17.52 -1.92 -61.01
C LYS A 21 17.82 -2.06 -59.55
N GLU A 22 18.92 -2.68 -59.20
CA GLU A 22 19.31 -2.99 -57.84
C GLU A 22 20.76 -2.60 -57.61
N GLN A 23 21.02 -2.08 -56.43
CA GLN A 23 22.32 -1.78 -55.93
C GLN A 23 22.45 -2.31 -54.51
N GLU A 24 23.43 -3.15 -54.25
CA GLU A 24 23.80 -3.58 -52.92
C GLU A 24 24.74 -2.58 -52.31
N PHE A 25 24.46 -2.28 -51.07
CA PHE A 25 25.33 -1.50 -50.19
C PHE A 25 25.67 -2.34 -48.98
N THR A 26 26.95 -2.46 -48.67
CA THR A 26 27.40 -3.06 -47.44
C THR A 26 27.50 -1.97 -46.37
N VAL A 27 26.80 -2.17 -45.27
CA VAL A 27 26.94 -1.29 -44.08
C VAL A 27 27.93 -1.98 -43.15
N GLU A 28 29.01 -1.26 -42.85
CA GLU A 28 30.05 -1.72 -41.94
C GLU A 28 30.21 -0.74 -40.79
N GLY A 29 30.76 -1.19 -39.66
CA GLY A 29 31.03 -0.34 -38.49
C GLY A 29 29.81 -0.02 -37.65
N LEU A 30 28.74 -0.83 -37.75
CA LEU A 30 27.62 -0.77 -36.79
C LEU A 30 28.11 -1.37 -35.47
N GLU A 31 27.88 -0.64 -34.40
CA GLU A 31 28.08 -1.16 -33.05
C GLU A 31 27.00 -2.21 -32.73
N GLU A 32 27.35 -3.23 -31.94
CA GLU A 32 26.44 -4.24 -31.49
C GLU A 32 25.48 -3.63 -30.45
N VAL A 33 24.19 -3.88 -30.60
CA VAL A 33 23.17 -3.38 -29.70
C VAL A 33 23.22 -4.19 -28.38
N LYS A 34 23.32 -3.50 -27.26
CA LYS A 34 23.32 -4.11 -25.92
C LYS A 34 21.89 -4.42 -25.50
N GLU A 35 21.53 -5.69 -25.30
CA GLU A 35 20.26 -6.08 -24.71
C GLU A 35 20.31 -5.88 -23.18
N VAL A 36 19.34 -5.15 -22.62
CA VAL A 36 19.29 -4.79 -21.19
C VAL A 36 17.85 -4.83 -20.66
N ASP A 37 17.72 -5.14 -19.38
CA ASP A 37 16.50 -4.87 -18.62
C ASP A 37 16.58 -3.45 -18.02
N PRO A 38 15.77 -2.49 -18.48
CA PRO A 38 15.83 -1.12 -17.95
C PRO A 38 15.37 -1.01 -16.48
N PHE A 39 14.77 -2.09 -15.93
CA PHE A 39 14.29 -2.14 -14.53
C PHE A 39 15.26 -2.85 -13.58
N GLU A 40 16.46 -3.26 -14.04
CA GLU A 40 17.40 -4.03 -13.21
C GLU A 40 17.84 -3.23 -11.97
N ASP A 41 18.14 -1.94 -12.17
CA ASP A 41 18.64 -1.03 -11.13
C ASP A 41 17.54 -0.09 -10.58
N ILE A 42 16.27 -0.37 -10.87
CA ILE A 42 15.17 0.44 -10.37
C ILE A 42 14.68 -0.13 -9.02
N GLU A 43 14.74 0.73 -8.02
CA GLU A 43 14.12 0.48 -6.72
C GLU A 43 12.75 1.15 -6.67
N VAL A 44 11.71 0.36 -6.35
CA VAL A 44 10.35 0.87 -6.12
C VAL A 44 10.03 0.78 -4.63
N THR A 45 9.56 1.90 -4.09
CA THR A 45 9.13 2.03 -2.70
C THR A 45 7.72 2.57 -2.64
N PHE A 46 7.02 2.29 -1.54
CA PHE A 46 5.67 2.76 -1.30
C PHE A 46 5.65 3.61 -0.04
N SER A 47 4.78 4.61 -0.01
CA SER A 47 4.58 5.50 1.14
C SER A 47 3.10 5.81 1.33
N GLY A 48 2.72 6.21 2.56
CA GLY A 48 1.33 6.47 2.90
C GLY A 48 0.68 5.28 3.60
N THR A 49 -0.64 5.33 3.73
CA THR A 49 -1.47 4.30 4.38
C THR A 49 -2.69 4.05 3.50
N PRO A 50 -3.09 2.80 3.25
CA PRO A 50 -4.29 2.51 2.47
C PRO A 50 -5.52 3.30 2.93
N PRO A 51 -6.31 3.81 1.97
CA PRO A 51 -6.21 3.65 0.52
C PRO A 51 -5.32 4.71 -0.17
N TYR A 52 -4.58 5.52 0.57
CA TYR A 52 -3.75 6.62 0.07
C TYR A 52 -2.26 6.21 0.04
N VAL A 53 -1.97 5.11 -0.65
CA VAL A 53 -0.59 4.66 -0.89
C VAL A 53 -0.09 5.24 -2.19
N TYR A 54 1.16 5.74 -2.17
CA TYR A 54 1.83 6.37 -3.30
C TYR A 54 3.09 5.58 -3.64
N PRO A 55 3.22 5.05 -4.87
CA PRO A 55 4.44 4.44 -5.33
C PRO A 55 5.48 5.51 -5.69
N ASN A 56 6.74 5.20 -5.44
CA ASN A 56 7.89 6.00 -5.82
C ASN A 56 8.96 5.10 -6.43
N TRP A 57 9.78 5.63 -7.33
CA TRP A 57 10.91 4.91 -7.88
C TRP A 57 12.22 5.70 -7.78
N THR A 58 13.31 4.98 -7.72
CA THR A 58 14.67 5.52 -7.75
C THR A 58 15.47 4.71 -8.76
N ASN A 59 16.15 5.41 -9.67
CA ASN A 59 17.05 4.80 -10.65
C ASN A 59 18.48 4.82 -10.11
N ASN A 60 19.04 3.66 -9.81
CA ASN A 60 20.36 3.47 -9.23
C ASN A 60 21.38 3.02 -10.28
N SER A 61 21.07 3.11 -11.58
CA SER A 61 21.98 2.66 -12.65
C SER A 61 23.22 3.52 -12.75
N ASP A 62 24.37 2.88 -12.86
CA ASP A 62 25.67 3.51 -13.14
C ASP A 62 25.97 3.65 -14.64
N ASP A 63 25.14 3.06 -15.51
CA ASP A 63 25.27 3.14 -16.96
C ASP A 63 24.95 4.57 -17.46
N ASP A 64 25.78 5.09 -18.36
CA ASP A 64 25.67 6.49 -18.81
C ASP A 64 24.38 6.83 -19.56
N TYR A 65 23.69 5.85 -20.13
CA TYR A 65 22.40 6.04 -20.79
C TYR A 65 21.24 5.67 -19.86
N LEU A 66 21.29 4.48 -19.23
CA LEU A 66 20.19 3.97 -18.42
C LEU A 66 19.90 4.85 -17.20
N ARG A 67 20.91 5.49 -16.62
CA ARG A 67 20.75 6.41 -15.47
C ARG A 67 19.84 7.61 -15.73
N TYR A 68 19.64 7.98 -16.99
CA TYR A 68 18.81 9.11 -17.39
C TYR A 68 17.42 8.70 -17.89
N LEU A 69 17.14 7.40 -17.93
CA LEU A 69 15.80 6.93 -18.27
C LEU A 69 14.78 7.42 -17.26
N TRP A 70 13.64 7.80 -17.77
CA TRP A 70 12.49 8.20 -16.96
C TRP A 70 11.44 7.10 -16.95
N PHE A 71 10.71 6.98 -15.83
CA PHE A 71 9.71 5.96 -15.65
C PHE A 71 8.42 6.58 -15.14
N ASN A 72 7.29 6.01 -15.54
CA ASN A 72 5.98 6.44 -15.10
C ASN A 72 5.20 5.23 -14.57
N PHE A 73 4.51 5.41 -13.46
CA PHE A 73 3.49 4.45 -13.07
C PHE A 73 2.26 4.62 -13.95
N GLU A 74 1.67 3.51 -14.40
CA GLU A 74 0.36 3.54 -15.01
C GLU A 74 -0.68 4.10 -14.02
N ASP A 75 -1.83 4.55 -14.53
CA ASP A 75 -2.89 5.10 -13.68
C ASP A 75 -3.27 4.08 -12.59
N TYR A 76 -3.22 4.53 -11.36
CA TYR A 76 -3.61 3.76 -10.17
C TYR A 76 -4.53 4.62 -9.31
N ASP A 77 -5.45 3.97 -8.61
CA ASP A 77 -6.38 4.60 -7.68
C ASP A 77 -6.55 3.73 -6.45
N SER A 78 -6.58 4.34 -5.27
CA SER A 78 -6.92 3.68 -3.99
C SER A 78 -6.15 2.38 -3.74
N LEU A 79 -4.82 2.44 -3.68
CA LEU A 79 -3.96 1.28 -3.49
C LEU A 79 -4.03 0.72 -2.06
N ASP A 80 -4.09 -0.61 -1.96
CA ASP A 80 -4.01 -1.38 -0.72
C ASP A 80 -2.79 -2.32 -0.73
N VAL A 81 -2.42 -2.84 0.43
CA VAL A 81 -1.33 -3.83 0.56
C VAL A 81 -1.69 -5.09 -0.23
N GLY A 82 -0.79 -5.52 -1.11
CA GLY A 82 -0.98 -6.66 -1.99
C GLY A 82 -1.49 -6.28 -3.38
N ASP A 83 -1.91 -5.04 -3.62
CA ASP A 83 -2.23 -4.56 -4.96
C ASP A 83 -1.00 -4.53 -5.87
N THR A 84 -1.24 -4.51 -7.17
CA THR A 84 -0.18 -4.47 -8.17
C THR A 84 -0.21 -3.12 -8.89
N VAL A 85 0.95 -2.49 -9.04
CA VAL A 85 1.16 -1.31 -9.87
C VAL A 85 2.15 -1.63 -10.99
N THR A 86 1.94 -1.05 -12.16
CA THR A 86 2.81 -1.21 -13.31
C THR A 86 3.67 0.03 -13.50
N LEU A 87 4.99 -0.16 -13.56
CA LEU A 87 5.95 0.88 -13.91
C LEU A 87 6.37 0.69 -15.36
N THR A 88 6.30 1.74 -16.18
CA THR A 88 6.69 1.75 -17.59
C THR A 88 7.88 2.66 -17.81
N VAL A 89 8.80 2.27 -18.71
CA VAL A 89 9.89 3.16 -19.14
C VAL A 89 9.36 4.16 -20.17
N ASP A 90 9.64 5.45 -19.95
CA ASP A 90 9.26 6.53 -20.88
C ASP A 90 10.36 6.75 -21.93
N GLU A 91 10.61 5.71 -22.72
CA GLU A 91 11.60 5.75 -23.79
C GLU A 91 11.11 4.94 -24.99
N SER A 92 11.29 5.48 -26.19
CA SER A 92 10.95 4.78 -27.43
C SER A 92 11.99 3.73 -27.80
N GLU A 93 11.55 2.63 -28.41
CA GLU A 93 12.46 1.61 -28.94
C GLU A 93 13.44 2.20 -29.96
N GLU A 94 12.98 3.15 -30.79
CA GLU A 94 13.81 3.82 -31.80
C GLU A 94 14.97 4.61 -31.15
N ASN A 95 14.68 5.38 -30.09
CA ASN A 95 15.69 6.13 -29.34
C ASN A 95 16.65 5.22 -28.61
N ALA A 96 16.16 4.17 -27.97
CA ALA A 96 16.99 3.18 -27.29
C ALA A 96 17.99 2.54 -28.29
N LEU A 97 17.50 2.09 -29.45
CA LEU A 97 18.33 1.52 -30.51
C LEU A 97 19.33 2.52 -31.06
N ALA A 98 18.95 3.79 -31.23
CA ALA A 98 19.86 4.86 -31.69
C ALA A 98 21.02 5.11 -30.69
N ASN A 99 20.81 4.82 -29.42
CA ASN A 99 21.83 4.88 -28.36
C ASN A 99 22.54 3.53 -28.12
N GLY A 100 22.27 2.52 -28.97
CA GLY A 100 22.93 1.22 -28.89
C GLY A 100 22.31 0.25 -27.85
N TYR A 101 21.08 0.51 -27.40
CA TYR A 101 20.39 -0.33 -26.42
C TYR A 101 19.10 -0.95 -27.00
N LYS A 102 18.80 -2.16 -26.56
CA LYS A 102 17.53 -2.83 -26.83
C LYS A 102 16.97 -3.33 -25.51
N PHE A 103 15.80 -2.83 -25.15
CA PHE A 103 15.14 -3.23 -23.92
C PHE A 103 14.52 -4.62 -24.04
N THR A 104 14.71 -5.45 -23.03
CA THR A 104 14.09 -6.79 -22.94
C THR A 104 12.63 -6.73 -22.52
N GLN A 105 12.24 -5.63 -21.87
CA GLN A 105 10.87 -5.29 -21.49
C GLN A 105 10.71 -3.78 -21.38
N THR A 106 9.47 -3.30 -21.49
CA THR A 106 9.13 -1.87 -21.39
C THR A 106 8.25 -1.54 -20.20
N SER A 107 7.80 -2.56 -19.47
CA SER A 107 7.01 -2.42 -18.24
C SER A 107 7.34 -3.52 -17.26
N LYS A 108 7.12 -3.26 -15.96
CA LYS A 108 7.31 -4.23 -14.87
C LYS A 108 6.28 -3.99 -13.77
N GLU A 109 5.73 -5.09 -13.26
CA GLU A 109 4.77 -5.05 -12.16
C GLU A 109 5.46 -5.11 -10.80
N TYR A 110 4.93 -4.36 -9.84
CA TYR A 110 5.38 -4.32 -8.45
C TYR A 110 4.18 -4.46 -7.51
N ILE A 111 4.37 -5.23 -6.43
CA ILE A 111 3.34 -5.46 -5.42
C ILE A 111 3.50 -4.44 -4.31
N VAL A 112 2.41 -3.77 -3.94
CA VAL A 112 2.35 -2.81 -2.82
C VAL A 112 2.68 -3.53 -1.51
N SER A 113 3.73 -3.09 -0.85
CA SER A 113 4.19 -3.65 0.41
C SER A 113 5.04 -2.64 1.20
N GLY A 114 5.36 -2.97 2.46
CA GLY A 114 6.24 -2.15 3.28
C GLY A 114 5.61 -0.84 3.75
N VAL A 115 4.29 -0.74 3.75
CA VAL A 115 3.54 0.39 4.31
C VAL A 115 2.71 -0.07 5.51
N ASP A 116 2.45 0.84 6.42
CA ASP A 116 1.54 0.61 7.54
C ASP A 116 0.10 0.57 7.03
N SER A 117 -0.72 -0.34 7.58
CA SER A 117 -2.12 -0.48 7.19
C SER A 117 -3.03 -0.64 8.40
N TYR A 118 -4.30 -0.25 8.23
CA TYR A 118 -5.29 -0.51 9.28
C TYR A 118 -5.63 -2.00 9.33
N VAL A 119 -5.70 -2.54 10.55
CA VAL A 119 -6.23 -3.89 10.75
C VAL A 119 -7.68 -3.92 10.27
N THR A 120 -8.05 -4.92 9.47
CA THR A 120 -9.40 -5.02 8.88
C THR A 120 -10.24 -6.13 9.48
N SER A 121 -9.66 -6.99 10.31
CA SER A 121 -10.34 -8.09 11.00
C SER A 121 -9.84 -8.23 12.43
N ALA A 122 -10.75 -8.52 13.37
CA ALA A 122 -10.37 -8.87 14.73
C ALA A 122 -9.45 -10.10 14.82
N ALA A 123 -9.49 -11.00 13.84
CA ALA A 123 -8.64 -12.17 13.77
C ALA A 123 -7.16 -11.83 13.47
N ASP A 124 -6.91 -10.65 12.91
CA ASP A 124 -5.56 -10.18 12.59
C ASP A 124 -4.90 -9.45 13.78
N ILE A 125 -5.65 -9.18 14.86
CA ILE A 125 -5.08 -8.65 16.11
C ILE A 125 -4.34 -9.79 16.81
N SER A 126 -3.04 -9.60 17.07
CA SER A 126 -2.24 -10.62 17.74
C SER A 126 -2.77 -10.90 19.17
N ALA A 127 -2.62 -12.15 19.61
CA ALA A 127 -3.06 -12.54 20.96
C ALA A 127 -2.38 -11.71 22.05
N ASP A 128 -1.07 -11.43 21.90
CA ASP A 128 -0.30 -10.64 22.85
C ASP A 128 -0.82 -9.19 22.93
N ASN A 129 -1.16 -8.59 21.80
CA ASN A 129 -1.74 -7.24 21.76
C ASN A 129 -3.15 -7.22 22.36
N LEU A 130 -3.97 -8.22 22.05
CA LEU A 130 -5.32 -8.32 22.63
C LEU A 130 -5.25 -8.50 24.16
N ASP A 131 -4.31 -9.29 24.67
CA ASP A 131 -4.12 -9.47 26.11
C ASP A 131 -3.56 -8.19 26.78
N SER A 132 -2.68 -7.46 26.10
CA SER A 132 -2.21 -6.14 26.55
C SER A 132 -3.36 -5.13 26.64
N MET A 133 -4.23 -5.08 25.63
CA MET A 133 -5.43 -4.22 25.62
C MET A 133 -6.40 -4.59 26.77
N LYS A 134 -6.60 -5.88 27.03
CA LYS A 134 -7.47 -6.33 28.15
C LYS A 134 -6.92 -5.91 29.51
N ASN A 135 -5.60 -6.03 29.71
CA ASN A 135 -4.95 -5.61 30.95
C ASN A 135 -5.08 -4.10 31.14
N GLU A 136 -4.75 -3.32 30.10
CA GLU A 136 -4.91 -1.86 30.12
C GLU A 136 -6.38 -1.45 30.37
N ALA A 137 -7.34 -2.11 29.70
CA ALA A 137 -8.75 -1.84 29.91
C ALA A 137 -9.18 -2.08 31.35
N THR A 138 -8.68 -3.14 31.99
CA THR A 138 -8.95 -3.44 33.41
C THR A 138 -8.39 -2.34 34.32
N ASP A 139 -7.14 -1.89 34.06
CA ASP A 139 -6.51 -0.80 34.81
C ASP A 139 -7.31 0.52 34.66
N VAL A 140 -7.79 0.82 33.46
CA VAL A 140 -8.63 2.01 33.17
C VAL A 140 -9.95 1.94 33.94
N LEU A 141 -10.61 0.78 33.94
CA LEU A 141 -11.85 0.58 34.69
C LEU A 141 -11.64 0.68 36.20
N ASP A 142 -10.57 0.08 36.72
CA ASP A 142 -10.22 0.18 38.15
C ASP A 142 -9.95 1.64 38.56
N ALA A 143 -9.21 2.40 37.74
CA ALA A 143 -8.97 3.81 37.95
C ALA A 143 -10.26 4.65 37.89
N TYR A 144 -11.14 4.35 36.93
CA TYR A 144 -12.45 5.00 36.81
C TYR A 144 -13.30 4.85 38.07
N PHE A 145 -13.40 3.62 38.58
CA PHE A 145 -14.15 3.35 39.82
C PHE A 145 -13.50 3.96 41.03
N ALA A 146 -12.17 3.90 41.20
CA ALA A 146 -11.47 4.51 42.30
C ALA A 146 -11.65 6.03 42.36
N ASN A 147 -11.69 6.71 41.20
CA ASN A 147 -11.76 8.15 41.16
C ASN A 147 -13.18 8.71 41.24
N ASN A 148 -14.18 7.95 40.79
CA ASN A 148 -15.54 8.47 40.58
C ASN A 148 -16.56 8.00 41.61
N ASN A 149 -16.26 6.98 42.43
CA ASN A 149 -17.29 6.35 43.27
C ASN A 149 -16.84 5.95 44.67
N SER A 150 -16.84 6.89 45.61
CA SER A 150 -16.63 6.58 47.03
C SER A 150 -17.79 5.80 47.68
N TYR A 151 -18.95 5.70 47.03
CA TYR A 151 -20.17 5.05 47.53
C TYR A 151 -20.55 3.77 46.81
N ILE A 152 -19.84 3.42 45.76
CA ILE A 152 -20.11 2.24 44.93
C ILE A 152 -18.91 1.33 44.94
N GLY A 153 -19.08 0.09 45.34
CA GLY A 153 -18.09 -0.98 45.22
C GLY A 153 -18.30 -1.78 43.93
N ASN A 154 -17.24 -2.47 43.52
CA ASN A 154 -17.30 -3.44 42.41
C ASN A 154 -16.68 -4.78 42.84
N SER A 155 -17.03 -5.85 42.14
CA SER A 155 -16.53 -7.22 42.41
C SER A 155 -15.26 -7.58 41.62
N GLY A 156 -14.59 -6.60 41.00
CA GLY A 156 -13.60 -6.82 39.98
C GLY A 156 -14.23 -7.00 38.60
N PHE A 157 -13.43 -6.93 37.53
CA PHE A 157 -13.89 -6.95 36.16
C PHE A 157 -13.67 -8.31 35.50
N SER A 158 -14.69 -8.80 34.79
CA SER A 158 -14.65 -10.02 33.99
C SER A 158 -14.78 -9.65 32.50
N TYR A 159 -13.85 -10.11 31.67
CA TYR A 159 -13.95 -9.93 30.22
C TYR A 159 -15.03 -10.83 29.63
N GLU A 160 -16.00 -10.25 28.93
CA GLU A 160 -17.16 -10.94 28.36
C GLU A 160 -17.04 -11.19 26.87
N GLY A 161 -16.29 -10.34 26.15
CA GLY A 161 -16.14 -10.45 24.71
C GLY A 161 -15.70 -9.15 24.05
N SER A 162 -15.61 -9.18 22.71
CA SER A 162 -15.23 -8.01 21.94
C SER A 162 -16.08 -7.84 20.69
N TYR A 163 -16.22 -6.60 20.25
CA TYR A 163 -16.83 -6.22 18.97
C TYR A 163 -15.83 -5.41 18.18
N TYR A 164 -15.66 -5.79 16.91
CA TYR A 164 -14.76 -5.09 15.98
C TYR A 164 -15.58 -4.47 14.86
N LEU A 165 -15.36 -3.18 14.63
CA LEU A 165 -16.03 -2.40 13.60
C LEU A 165 -14.98 -1.80 12.67
N VAL A 166 -15.24 -1.84 11.36
CA VAL A 166 -14.42 -1.23 10.34
C VAL A 166 -15.29 -0.25 9.55
N ALA A 167 -14.76 0.93 9.27
CA ALA A 167 -15.44 1.92 8.46
C ALA A 167 -15.73 1.36 7.06
N LYS A 168 -16.94 1.55 6.56
CA LYS A 168 -17.32 1.08 5.21
C LYS A 168 -16.69 1.89 4.09
N ASN A 169 -16.38 3.17 4.37
CA ASN A 169 -15.79 4.11 3.42
C ASN A 169 -14.62 4.80 4.12
N SER A 170 -13.48 4.86 3.44
CA SER A 170 -12.28 5.54 3.91
C SER A 170 -12.42 7.08 4.01
N ASP A 171 -13.42 7.65 3.33
CA ASP A 171 -13.66 9.10 3.27
C ASP A 171 -14.51 9.64 4.43
N THR A 172 -14.88 8.80 5.39
CA THR A 172 -15.65 9.23 6.55
C THR A 172 -14.76 9.87 7.60
N TRP A 173 -15.16 11.05 8.09
CA TRP A 173 -14.58 11.64 9.27
C TRP A 173 -14.84 10.72 10.47
N GLY A 174 -13.79 10.14 11.02
CA GLY A 174 -13.90 9.26 12.17
C GLY A 174 -12.78 8.20 12.22
N ASP A 175 -12.94 7.27 13.14
CA ASP A 175 -12.02 6.16 13.31
C ASP A 175 -12.18 5.15 12.17
N THR A 176 -11.08 4.72 11.56
CA THR A 176 -11.08 3.73 10.47
C THR A 176 -11.48 2.34 10.99
N ASN A 177 -11.02 1.99 12.19
CA ASN A 177 -11.46 0.79 12.88
C ASN A 177 -11.65 1.07 14.38
N VAL A 178 -12.52 0.28 15.01
CA VAL A 178 -12.84 0.39 16.43
C VAL A 178 -12.98 -1.01 17.02
N LEU A 179 -12.29 -1.25 18.12
CA LEU A 179 -12.43 -2.44 18.95
C LEU A 179 -13.10 -2.05 20.28
N TYR A 180 -14.20 -2.66 20.59
CA TYR A 180 -14.79 -2.62 21.93
C TYR A 180 -14.46 -3.89 22.69
N LEU A 181 -13.82 -3.76 23.85
CA LEU A 181 -13.67 -4.83 24.82
C LEU A 181 -14.73 -4.64 25.89
N VAL A 182 -15.60 -5.63 26.06
CA VAL A 182 -16.72 -5.56 27.01
C VAL A 182 -16.36 -6.30 28.29
N PHE A 183 -16.50 -5.62 29.39
CA PHE A 183 -16.29 -6.17 30.73
C PHE A 183 -17.58 -6.10 31.54
N SER A 184 -17.78 -7.06 32.43
CA SER A 184 -18.85 -7.02 33.43
C SER A 184 -18.29 -6.89 34.82
N THR A 185 -19.06 -6.29 35.72
CA THR A 185 -18.82 -6.32 37.16
C THR A 185 -20.14 -6.25 37.91
N THR A 186 -20.15 -6.77 39.14
CA THR A 186 -21.27 -6.55 40.04
C THR A 186 -21.01 -5.30 40.87
N VAL A 187 -21.83 -4.28 40.71
CA VAL A 187 -21.78 -3.06 41.51
C VAL A 187 -22.63 -3.24 42.77
N THR A 188 -22.15 -2.69 43.88
CA THR A 188 -22.79 -2.70 45.19
C THR A 188 -22.82 -1.30 45.78
N SER A 189 -23.87 -0.97 46.52
CA SER A 189 -23.99 0.30 47.23
C SER A 189 -23.54 0.15 48.66
N ALA A 190 -22.62 1.02 49.14
CA ALA A 190 -22.20 1.04 50.56
C ALA A 190 -23.34 1.43 51.50
N GLU A 191 -24.34 2.17 51.02
CA GLU A 191 -25.52 2.63 51.77
C GLU A 191 -26.78 1.79 51.52
N ASN A 192 -26.67 0.64 50.81
CA ASN A 192 -27.80 -0.21 50.42
C ASN A 192 -28.88 0.57 49.62
N ALA A 193 -28.48 1.55 48.83
CA ALA A 193 -29.39 2.33 48.00
C ALA A 193 -29.99 1.54 46.83
N PHE A 194 -29.33 0.44 46.45
CA PHE A 194 -29.80 -0.49 45.42
C PHE A 194 -29.24 -1.90 45.71
N GLU A 195 -29.94 -2.91 45.16
CA GLU A 195 -29.48 -4.31 45.21
C GLU A 195 -28.23 -4.51 44.30
N PRO A 196 -27.33 -5.46 44.67
CA PRO A 196 -26.19 -5.80 43.80
C PRO A 196 -26.64 -6.06 42.36
N THR A 197 -26.07 -5.33 41.43
CA THR A 197 -26.50 -5.34 40.02
C THR A 197 -25.28 -5.56 39.11
N VAL A 198 -25.45 -6.45 38.12
CA VAL A 198 -24.41 -6.65 37.06
C VAL A 198 -24.54 -5.54 36.06
N VAL A 199 -23.41 -4.87 35.79
CA VAL A 199 -23.31 -3.83 34.78
C VAL A 199 -22.19 -4.16 33.81
N TYR A 200 -22.30 -3.64 32.58
CA TYR A 200 -21.34 -3.88 31.50
C TYR A 200 -20.69 -2.58 31.09
N PHE A 201 -19.37 -2.63 30.85
CA PHE A 201 -18.56 -1.49 30.45
C PHE A 201 -17.82 -1.82 29.18
N PRO A 202 -18.11 -1.17 28.05
CA PRO A 202 -17.27 -1.22 26.86
C PRO A 202 -16.06 -0.28 27.04
N VAL A 203 -14.86 -0.79 26.74
CA VAL A 203 -13.64 -0.02 26.61
C VAL A 203 -13.28 0.02 25.14
N LYS A 204 -13.10 1.23 24.59
CA LYS A 204 -12.93 1.50 23.16
C LYS A 204 -11.46 1.70 22.83
N TYR A 205 -11.00 1.00 21.80
CA TYR A 205 -9.72 1.21 21.12
C TYR A 205 -9.95 1.58 19.67
N THR A 206 -9.16 2.49 19.11
CA THR A 206 -9.33 2.96 17.75
C THR A 206 -8.02 2.96 16.98
N ASN A 207 -8.13 2.97 15.64
CA ASN A 207 -7.00 3.10 14.74
C ASN A 207 -5.91 2.06 15.00
N ILE A 208 -6.33 0.81 15.14
CA ILE A 208 -5.43 -0.33 15.29
C ILE A 208 -4.75 -0.57 13.96
N MET A 209 -3.42 -0.52 13.95
CA MET A 209 -2.61 -0.62 12.75
C MET A 209 -1.69 -1.83 12.79
N ALA A 210 -1.51 -2.46 11.64
CA ALA A 210 -0.41 -3.36 11.33
C ALA A 210 0.72 -2.53 10.72
N LEU A 211 1.89 -2.56 11.33
CA LEU A 211 3.04 -1.78 10.90
C LEU A 211 3.89 -2.56 9.90
N SER A 212 4.62 -1.85 9.07
CA SER A 212 5.48 -2.41 8.03
C SER A 212 6.62 -3.30 8.56
N ASP A 213 6.97 -3.14 9.84
CA ASP A 213 7.95 -3.98 10.55
C ASP A 213 7.35 -5.29 11.11
N GLY A 214 6.05 -5.52 10.90
CA GLY A 214 5.31 -6.69 11.38
C GLY A 214 4.76 -6.55 12.79
N SER A 215 4.99 -5.44 13.46
CA SER A 215 4.36 -5.13 14.74
C SER A 215 2.96 -4.54 14.55
N GLN A 216 2.25 -4.31 15.66
CA GLN A 216 0.96 -3.62 15.63
C GLN A 216 0.97 -2.46 16.61
N SER A 217 0.28 -1.39 16.25
CA SER A 217 0.07 -0.24 17.13
C SER A 217 -1.42 -0.03 17.39
N PHE A 218 -1.72 0.50 18.56
CA PHE A 218 -3.05 0.95 18.95
C PHE A 218 -2.92 2.11 19.94
N ASN A 219 -3.99 2.89 20.11
CA ASN A 219 -3.98 3.93 21.12
C ASN A 219 -3.88 3.32 22.52
N THR A 220 -2.92 3.81 23.31
CA THR A 220 -2.62 3.35 24.68
C THR A 220 -3.59 3.91 25.74
N TYR A 221 -4.67 4.53 25.33
CA TYR A 221 -5.71 5.03 26.23
C TYR A 221 -7.06 4.46 25.80
N GLY A 222 -7.44 3.36 26.47
CA GLY A 222 -8.79 2.85 26.35
C GLY A 222 -9.78 3.92 26.85
N ASP A 223 -10.75 4.27 26.03
CA ASP A 223 -11.79 5.22 26.39
C ASP A 223 -13.02 4.45 26.87
N ILE A 224 -13.53 4.80 28.05
CA ILE A 224 -14.76 4.20 28.57
C ILE A 224 -15.92 4.97 27.99
N GLU A 225 -16.67 4.35 27.07
CA GLU A 225 -17.95 4.89 26.64
C GLU A 225 -18.99 4.55 27.72
N GLY A 226 -19.25 5.51 28.60
CA GLY A 226 -20.33 5.39 29.55
C GLY A 226 -21.68 5.54 28.85
N TYR A 227 -22.47 4.47 28.80
CA TYR A 227 -23.90 4.61 28.55
C TYR A 227 -24.56 4.92 29.90
N THR A 228 -25.02 6.15 30.04
CA THR A 228 -26.04 6.50 31.01
C THR A 228 -27.37 6.29 30.33
N ASP A 229 -28.18 5.32 30.82
CA ASP A 229 -29.62 5.26 30.52
C ASP A 229 -30.31 6.55 30.94
#